data_c692a3b9a9b376fff81b40e2bce59a53
#
_entry.id   c692a3b9a9b376fff81b40e2bce59a53
#
_cell.length_a   1.000
_cell.length_b   1.000
_cell.length_c   1.000
_cell.angle_alpha   90.00
_cell.angle_beta   90.00
_cell.angle_gamma   90.00
#
_symmetry.space_group_name_H-M   'P 1'
#
loop_
_entity.id
_entity.type
_entity.pdbx_description
1 polymer ?
#
loop_
_entity_poly.entity_id
_entity_poly.type
_entity_poly.pdbx_seq_one_letter_code
_entity_poly.pdbx_strand_id
1 'polypeptide(L)'
;MKKIFTILFSVILFSCSSGSDDDANAGGSGNNDISSATIWKGANTTFTKGGGDPTAQANQDRLTSNVWITRGTDGGQIYNVAKESASNKTNSPVGTMWAIGTIDQVQTLSFKKFRAAVNKPKDVVGKNLVMYLEVDNIYLSVKFLSWDQGKIGGFSYERSTK
;
A
#
# COMPACT_ATOMS: atom_id res chain seq x y z
N MET A 1 63.62 25.67 -46.48
CA MET A 1 62.86 24.42 -46.44
C MET A 1 61.78 24.55 -45.35
N LYS A 2 60.55 24.89 -45.74
CA LYS A 2 59.43 25.06 -44.81
C LYS A 2 58.60 23.79 -44.84
N LYS A 3 58.49 23.08 -43.72
CA LYS A 3 57.60 21.89 -43.55
C LYS A 3 56.23 22.36 -43.13
N ILE A 4 55.27 22.12 -44.00
CA ILE A 4 53.86 22.36 -43.77
C ILE A 4 53.31 21.14 -42.96
N PHE A 5 52.77 21.40 -41.79
CA PHE A 5 52.15 20.39 -40.91
C PHE A 5 50.62 20.47 -41.10
N THR A 6 50.07 19.51 -41.79
CA THR A 6 48.61 19.42 -42.03
C THR A 6 48.00 18.72 -40.83
N ILE A 7 47.18 19.46 -40.06
CA ILE A 7 46.41 18.90 -38.95
C ILE A 7 45.06 18.38 -39.49
N LEU A 8 44.88 17.08 -39.43
CA LEU A 8 43.64 16.41 -39.80
C LEU A 8 42.67 16.48 -38.59
N PHE A 9 41.57 17.23 -38.75
CA PHE A 9 40.54 17.37 -37.70
C PHE A 9 39.54 16.23 -37.84
N SER A 10 39.65 15.23 -36.95
CA SER A 10 38.71 14.11 -36.92
C SER A 10 37.48 14.50 -36.09
N VAL A 11 36.32 14.63 -36.75
CA VAL A 11 35.03 14.86 -36.08
C VAL A 11 34.52 13.53 -35.59
N ILE A 12 34.54 13.35 -34.28
CA ILE A 12 33.87 12.18 -33.62
C ILE A 12 32.43 12.55 -33.35
N LEU A 13 31.49 11.94 -34.08
CA LEU A 13 30.08 12.00 -33.81
C LEU A 13 29.79 11.09 -32.61
N PHE A 14 29.50 11.66 -31.45
CA PHE A 14 28.94 10.95 -30.31
C PHE A 14 27.46 10.69 -30.60
N SER A 15 27.15 9.45 -30.91
CA SER A 15 25.80 8.94 -30.90
C SER A 15 25.36 8.78 -29.42
N CYS A 16 24.44 9.61 -28.97
CA CYS A 16 23.83 9.49 -27.66
C CYS A 16 22.79 8.36 -27.73
N SER A 17 23.16 7.19 -27.21
CA SER A 17 22.23 6.10 -26.93
C SER A 17 21.52 6.45 -25.62
N SER A 18 20.21 6.70 -25.66
CA SER A 18 19.37 6.85 -24.48
C SER A 18 19.22 5.48 -23.79
N GLY A 19 20.05 5.22 -22.80
CA GLY A 19 19.85 4.16 -21.84
C GLY A 19 18.80 4.61 -20.85
N SER A 20 17.71 3.86 -20.76
CA SER A 20 16.70 4.02 -19.70
C SER A 20 17.28 3.42 -18.41
N ASP A 21 17.82 4.25 -17.55
CA ASP A 21 18.14 3.85 -16.19
C ASP A 21 16.85 3.94 -15.36
N ASP A 22 16.28 2.77 -15.05
CA ASP A 22 15.18 2.63 -14.08
C ASP A 22 15.72 2.89 -12.65
N ASP A 23 15.90 4.16 -12.30
CA ASP A 23 16.09 4.56 -10.93
C ASP A 23 14.74 4.48 -10.19
N ALA A 24 14.62 3.48 -9.33
CA ALA A 24 13.55 3.37 -8.36
C ALA A 24 13.60 4.55 -7.38
N ASN A 25 13.01 5.67 -7.75
CA ASN A 25 12.87 6.84 -6.87
C ASN A 25 11.73 6.60 -5.86
N ALA A 26 12.07 6.08 -4.71
CA ALA A 26 11.19 6.02 -3.55
C ALA A 26 11.13 7.42 -2.90
N GLY A 27 10.09 8.21 -3.21
CA GLY A 27 9.82 9.42 -2.45
C GLY A 27 9.40 10.66 -3.25
N GLY A 28 8.44 10.52 -4.15
CA GLY A 28 7.81 11.67 -4.79
C GLY A 28 6.38 11.87 -4.28
N SER A 29 6.06 13.07 -3.81
CA SER A 29 4.67 13.54 -3.72
C SER A 29 4.16 13.74 -5.14
N GLY A 30 3.91 12.63 -5.85
CA GLY A 30 3.32 12.63 -7.18
C GLY A 30 1.83 12.37 -7.07
N ASN A 31 1.04 12.98 -7.94
CA ASN A 31 -0.35 12.59 -8.09
C ASN A 31 -0.42 11.10 -8.47
N ASN A 32 -1.19 10.33 -7.71
CA ASN A 32 -1.47 8.94 -8.10
C ASN A 32 -2.30 8.95 -9.38
N ASP A 33 -1.85 8.22 -10.40
CA ASP A 33 -2.70 7.99 -11.55
C ASP A 33 -3.78 6.97 -11.19
N ILE A 34 -4.99 7.47 -10.97
CA ILE A 34 -6.16 6.65 -10.63
C ILE A 34 -7.12 6.47 -11.81
N SER A 35 -6.72 6.87 -13.02
CA SER A 35 -7.61 6.88 -14.20
C SER A 35 -8.15 5.49 -14.56
N SER A 36 -7.37 4.44 -14.30
CA SER A 36 -7.75 3.03 -14.50
C SER A 36 -8.21 2.32 -13.22
N ALA A 37 -8.18 3.00 -12.06
CA ALA A 37 -8.51 2.38 -10.78
C ALA A 37 -10.02 2.38 -10.51
N THR A 38 -10.47 1.37 -9.78
CA THR A 38 -11.82 1.33 -9.23
C THR A 38 -11.82 1.96 -7.84
N ILE A 39 -12.73 2.89 -7.59
CA ILE A 39 -12.91 3.48 -6.26
C ILE A 39 -14.23 2.95 -5.68
N TRP A 40 -14.14 2.25 -4.55
CA TRP A 40 -15.32 1.80 -3.82
C TRP A 40 -15.93 2.95 -3.03
N LYS A 41 -17.14 3.37 -3.40
CA LYS A 41 -17.90 4.47 -2.77
C LYS A 41 -19.29 4.02 -2.29
N GLY A 42 -19.58 2.71 -2.30
CA GLY A 42 -20.82 2.17 -1.78
C GLY A 42 -20.93 2.34 -0.26
N ALA A 43 -22.08 1.99 0.29
CA ALA A 43 -22.36 2.12 1.71
C ALA A 43 -21.30 1.44 2.59
N ASN A 44 -20.97 2.06 3.71
CA ASN A 44 -20.00 1.49 4.63
C ASN A 44 -20.56 0.20 5.26
N THR A 45 -19.67 -0.77 5.43
CA THR A 45 -19.90 -1.99 6.20
C THR A 45 -18.88 -2.10 7.31
N THR A 46 -19.28 -2.67 8.45
CA THR A 46 -18.37 -2.91 9.58
C THR A 46 -17.93 -4.36 9.59
N PHE A 47 -16.62 -4.56 9.64
CA PHE A 47 -16.02 -5.84 9.96
C PHE A 47 -15.52 -5.84 11.41
N THR A 48 -15.82 -6.92 12.15
CA THR A 48 -15.36 -7.09 13.53
C THR A 48 -14.77 -8.48 13.72
N LYS A 49 -13.52 -8.50 14.20
CA LYS A 49 -12.85 -9.70 14.70
C LYS A 49 -12.69 -9.58 16.22
N GLY A 50 -13.35 -10.44 16.98
CA GLY A 50 -13.32 -10.43 18.45
C GLY A 50 -12.13 -11.15 19.09
N GLY A 51 -11.08 -11.48 18.34
CA GLY A 51 -9.96 -12.34 18.76
C GLY A 51 -10.04 -13.70 18.09
N GLY A 52 -9.39 -14.72 18.69
CA GLY A 52 -9.43 -16.11 18.22
C GLY A 52 -8.66 -16.38 16.93
N ASP A 53 -8.90 -17.57 16.37
CA ASP A 53 -8.16 -18.13 15.23
C ASP A 53 -8.26 -17.26 13.97
N PRO A 54 -7.15 -16.72 13.46
CA PRO A 54 -7.15 -15.91 12.25
C PRO A 54 -7.43 -16.71 10.97
N THR A 55 -7.36 -18.04 11.01
CA THR A 55 -7.64 -18.89 9.84
C THR A 55 -9.14 -19.17 9.68
N ALA A 56 -9.93 -18.97 10.72
CA ALA A 56 -11.38 -19.10 10.65
C ALA A 56 -11.99 -18.01 9.73
N GLN A 57 -12.83 -18.42 8.79
CA GLN A 57 -13.43 -17.50 7.80
C GLN A 57 -14.16 -16.30 8.44
N ALA A 58 -14.85 -16.51 9.55
CA ALA A 58 -15.54 -15.45 10.28
C ALA A 58 -14.62 -14.36 10.83
N ASN A 59 -13.33 -14.66 10.96
CA ASN A 59 -12.28 -13.77 11.43
C ASN A 59 -11.48 -13.09 10.30
N GLN A 60 -12.00 -13.12 9.07
CA GLN A 60 -11.33 -12.60 7.87
C GLN A 60 -12.30 -11.68 7.11
N ASP A 61 -11.88 -10.41 6.89
CA ASP A 61 -12.58 -9.57 5.93
C ASP A 61 -12.07 -9.87 4.52
N ARG A 62 -12.86 -10.63 3.77
CA ARG A 62 -12.52 -11.07 2.42
C ARG A 62 -12.99 -10.03 1.40
N LEU A 63 -12.12 -9.06 1.11
CA LEU A 63 -12.39 -7.95 0.20
C LEU A 63 -12.50 -8.40 -1.26
N THR A 64 -11.51 -9.18 -1.70
CA THR A 64 -11.41 -9.79 -3.03
C THR A 64 -10.84 -11.21 -2.90
N SER A 65 -10.61 -11.90 -4.01
CA SER A 65 -9.86 -13.19 -3.99
C SER A 65 -8.39 -13.01 -3.56
N ASN A 66 -7.84 -11.81 -3.65
CA ASN A 66 -6.43 -11.52 -3.39
C ASN A 66 -6.15 -10.96 -1.99
N VAL A 67 -7.17 -10.40 -1.31
CA VAL A 67 -6.99 -9.69 -0.03
C VAL A 67 -8.04 -10.11 1.00
N TRP A 68 -7.58 -10.81 2.05
CA TRP A 68 -8.36 -11.25 3.21
C TRP A 68 -7.72 -10.74 4.49
N ILE A 69 -8.24 -9.66 5.05
CA ILE A 69 -7.65 -8.98 6.20
C ILE A 69 -8.03 -9.70 7.50
N THR A 70 -7.02 -10.01 8.30
CA THR A 70 -7.16 -10.57 9.65
C THR A 70 -6.05 -10.06 10.56
N ARG A 71 -6.03 -10.53 11.82
CA ARG A 71 -4.99 -10.26 12.80
C ARG A 71 -4.75 -11.49 13.67
N GLY A 72 -3.48 -11.84 13.88
CA GLY A 72 -3.08 -12.94 14.76
C GLY A 72 -3.23 -12.62 16.24
N THR A 73 -3.13 -13.65 17.07
CA THR A 73 -3.15 -13.57 18.54
C THR A 73 -1.75 -13.52 19.16
N ASP A 74 -0.75 -13.16 18.37
CA ASP A 74 0.66 -13.04 18.76
C ASP A 74 1.09 -11.61 19.15
N GLY A 75 0.16 -10.64 19.06
CA GLY A 75 0.41 -9.22 19.32
C GLY A 75 0.85 -8.43 18.09
N GLY A 76 0.82 -9.02 16.93
CA GLY A 76 1.15 -8.40 15.65
C GLY A 76 0.13 -7.38 15.13
N GLN A 77 0.42 -6.87 13.94
CA GLN A 77 -0.50 -6.04 13.17
C GLN A 77 -1.46 -6.90 12.34
N ILE A 78 -2.37 -6.26 11.60
CA ILE A 78 -3.18 -6.95 10.58
C ILE A 78 -2.29 -7.51 9.48
N TYR A 79 -2.78 -8.56 8.79
CA TYR A 79 -2.11 -9.18 7.66
C TYR A 79 -3.13 -9.77 6.68
N ASN A 80 -2.68 -10.10 5.47
CA ASN A 80 -3.49 -10.69 4.42
C ASN A 80 -3.35 -12.22 4.44
N VAL A 81 -4.26 -12.92 5.11
CA VAL A 81 -4.20 -14.38 5.27
C VAL A 81 -4.33 -15.15 3.94
N ALA A 82 -4.77 -14.52 2.85
CA ALA A 82 -4.72 -15.11 1.52
C ALA A 82 -3.29 -15.24 0.96
N LYS A 83 -2.32 -14.50 1.52
CA LYS A 83 -0.92 -14.43 1.06
C LYS A 83 0.11 -14.65 2.17
N GLU A 84 -0.30 -14.57 3.45
CA GLU A 84 0.58 -14.59 4.61
C GLU A 84 0.07 -15.57 5.66
N SER A 85 0.97 -16.29 6.32
CA SER A 85 0.63 -17.16 7.47
C SER A 85 0.65 -16.41 8.80
N ALA A 86 1.32 -15.26 8.88
CA ALA A 86 1.43 -14.40 10.05
C ALA A 86 1.80 -12.98 9.66
N SER A 87 1.60 -12.02 10.57
CA SER A 87 1.94 -10.62 10.30
C SER A 87 3.46 -10.39 10.25
N ASN A 88 3.90 -9.57 9.30
CA ASN A 88 5.26 -9.04 9.21
C ASN A 88 5.23 -7.52 9.45
N LYS A 89 6.15 -7.00 10.27
CA LYS A 89 6.16 -5.58 10.64
C LYS A 89 6.39 -4.62 9.47
N THR A 90 7.06 -5.08 8.43
CA THR A 90 7.46 -4.24 7.30
C THR A 90 6.42 -4.27 6.17
N ASN A 91 5.93 -5.47 5.81
CA ASN A 91 5.21 -5.68 4.54
C ASN A 91 3.72 -5.97 4.70
N SER A 92 3.26 -6.42 5.89
CA SER A 92 1.84 -6.77 6.08
C SER A 92 0.93 -5.54 6.13
N PRO A 93 -0.28 -5.68 5.64
CA PRO A 93 -0.83 -6.76 4.82
C PRO A 93 -0.26 -6.75 3.40
N VAL A 94 0.25 -7.90 2.92
CA VAL A 94 0.79 -8.05 1.57
C VAL A 94 -0.30 -7.83 0.51
N GLY A 95 0.02 -7.11 -0.55
CA GLY A 95 -0.94 -6.74 -1.61
C GLY A 95 -1.79 -5.53 -1.27
N THR A 96 -1.44 -4.79 -0.20
CA THR A 96 -2.12 -3.54 0.16
C THR A 96 -1.15 -2.40 0.42
N MET A 97 -1.60 -1.18 0.10
CA MET A 97 -0.95 0.06 0.48
C MET A 97 -1.95 0.95 1.21
N TRP A 98 -1.48 1.82 2.09
CA TRP A 98 -2.30 2.59 3.02
C TRP A 98 -1.88 4.05 3.08
N ALA A 99 -2.84 4.95 3.23
CA ALA A 99 -2.59 6.36 3.48
C ALA A 99 -3.58 6.90 4.52
N ILE A 100 -3.13 7.84 5.37
CA ILE A 100 -4.03 8.61 6.23
C ILE A 100 -4.65 9.72 5.38
N GLY A 101 -5.98 9.80 5.37
CA GLY A 101 -6.76 10.76 4.59
C GLY A 101 -8.13 10.20 4.22
N THR A 102 -8.83 10.90 3.35
CA THR A 102 -10.14 10.50 2.84
C THR A 102 -10.08 10.05 1.40
N ILE A 103 -11.08 9.28 0.96
CA ILE A 103 -11.13 8.75 -0.41
C ILE A 103 -11.16 9.86 -1.47
N ASP A 104 -11.70 11.03 -1.16
CA ASP A 104 -11.73 12.16 -2.08
C ASP A 104 -10.35 12.80 -2.31
N GLN A 105 -9.40 12.52 -1.42
CA GLN A 105 -8.01 12.97 -1.50
C GLN A 105 -7.08 11.95 -2.18
N VAL A 106 -7.60 10.83 -2.68
CA VAL A 106 -6.82 9.66 -3.15
C VAL A 106 -5.69 10.01 -4.10
N GLN A 107 -5.87 11.00 -4.99
CA GLN A 107 -4.85 11.41 -5.97
C GLN A 107 -3.61 12.04 -5.32
N THR A 108 -3.76 12.69 -4.17
CA THR A 108 -2.68 13.43 -3.51
C THR A 108 -2.12 12.71 -2.29
N LEU A 109 -2.69 11.56 -1.90
CA LEU A 109 -2.25 10.81 -0.74
C LEU A 109 -0.94 10.05 -1.01
N SER A 110 -0.05 10.01 -0.01
CA SER A 110 1.18 9.21 -0.04
C SER A 110 0.91 7.82 0.54
N PHE A 111 0.87 6.80 -0.32
CA PHE A 111 0.61 5.42 0.07
C PHE A 111 1.88 4.71 0.52
N LYS A 112 1.78 3.98 1.64
CA LYS A 112 2.87 3.21 2.26
C LYS A 112 2.34 1.88 2.78
N LYS A 113 3.22 0.96 3.16
CA LYS A 113 2.79 -0.25 3.89
C LYS A 113 2.15 0.15 5.22
N PHE A 114 1.20 -0.63 5.71
CA PHE A 114 0.30 -0.26 6.81
C PHE A 114 1.01 0.39 8.01
N ARG A 115 2.02 -0.28 8.58
CA ARG A 115 2.75 0.26 9.73
C ARG A 115 3.48 1.57 9.41
N ALA A 116 4.04 1.70 8.23
CA ALA A 116 4.71 2.94 7.80
C ALA A 116 3.72 4.08 7.59
N ALA A 117 2.49 3.79 7.17
CA ALA A 117 1.43 4.79 7.01
C ALA A 117 0.89 5.28 8.36
N VAL A 118 0.65 4.36 9.33
CA VAL A 118 -0.03 4.69 10.59
C VAL A 118 0.92 4.91 11.77
N ASN A 119 2.22 4.62 11.60
CA ASN A 119 3.29 4.65 12.60
C ASN A 119 3.13 3.54 13.66
N LYS A 120 2.12 3.62 14.52
CA LYS A 120 1.81 2.60 15.52
C LYS A 120 0.42 2.02 15.26
N PRO A 121 0.29 0.75 14.88
CA PRO A 121 -1.02 0.14 14.56
C PRO A 121 -2.09 0.34 15.65
N LYS A 122 -1.72 0.31 16.92
CA LYS A 122 -2.66 0.53 18.03
C LYS A 122 -3.26 1.96 18.07
N ASP A 123 -2.59 2.92 17.47
CA ASP A 123 -3.01 4.34 17.46
C ASP A 123 -3.82 4.68 16.19
N VAL A 124 -4.28 3.66 15.46
CA VAL A 124 -5.05 3.82 14.22
C VAL A 124 -6.51 4.13 14.43
N VAL A 125 -7.05 3.81 15.62
CA VAL A 125 -8.47 3.98 15.94
C VAL A 125 -8.89 5.43 15.77
N GLY A 126 -10.02 5.63 15.07
CA GLY A 126 -10.60 6.94 14.77
C GLY A 126 -9.98 7.68 13.58
N LYS A 127 -8.84 7.21 13.02
CA LYS A 127 -8.23 7.83 11.83
C LYS A 127 -8.97 7.40 10.57
N ASN A 128 -9.19 8.37 9.67
CA ASN A 128 -9.63 8.07 8.31
C ASN A 128 -8.42 7.61 7.50
N LEU A 129 -8.59 6.51 6.77
CA LEU A 129 -7.58 5.89 5.93
C LEU A 129 -8.14 5.59 4.55
N VAL A 130 -7.26 5.54 3.58
CA VAL A 130 -7.52 4.92 2.29
C VAL A 130 -6.64 3.68 2.18
N MET A 131 -7.26 2.53 1.85
CA MET A 131 -6.57 1.29 1.50
C MET A 131 -6.58 1.13 -0.02
N TYR A 132 -5.44 0.80 -0.58
CA TYR A 132 -5.27 0.43 -1.98
C TYR A 132 -4.97 -1.07 -2.09
N LEU A 133 -5.76 -1.78 -2.88
CA LEU A 133 -5.56 -3.19 -3.22
C LEU A 133 -4.73 -3.26 -4.50
N GLU A 134 -3.43 -3.57 -4.36
CA GLU A 134 -2.43 -3.42 -5.43
C GLU A 134 -2.77 -4.25 -6.69
N VAL A 135 -3.15 -5.54 -6.51
CA VAL A 135 -3.45 -6.45 -7.64
C VAL A 135 -4.79 -6.14 -8.29
N ASP A 136 -5.77 -5.77 -7.48
CA ASP A 136 -7.14 -5.52 -7.94
C ASP A 136 -7.34 -4.11 -8.50
N ASN A 137 -6.36 -3.22 -8.28
CA ASN A 137 -6.39 -1.79 -8.60
C ASN A 137 -7.64 -1.08 -8.03
N ILE A 138 -7.88 -1.30 -6.72
CA ILE A 138 -9.08 -0.80 -6.02
C ILE A 138 -8.65 0.10 -4.85
N TYR A 139 -9.28 1.26 -4.73
CA TYR A 139 -9.19 2.13 -3.56
C TYR A 139 -10.50 2.08 -2.76
N LEU A 140 -10.39 2.04 -1.42
CA LEU A 140 -11.55 2.08 -0.53
C LEU A 140 -11.23 2.84 0.75
N SER A 141 -12.26 3.47 1.35
CA SER A 141 -12.14 4.12 2.65
C SER A 141 -12.13 3.09 3.77
N VAL A 142 -11.34 3.33 4.82
CA VAL A 142 -11.28 2.51 6.03
C VAL A 142 -11.17 3.42 7.26
N LYS A 143 -11.92 3.08 8.33
CA LYS A 143 -11.79 3.73 9.62
C LYS A 143 -11.84 2.71 10.75
N PHE A 144 -10.74 2.56 11.47
CA PHE A 144 -10.70 1.64 12.60
C PHE A 144 -11.55 2.15 13.75
N LEU A 145 -12.38 1.28 14.30
CA LEU A 145 -13.29 1.54 15.40
C LEU A 145 -12.74 1.00 16.72
N SER A 146 -12.03 -0.14 16.66
CA SER A 146 -11.39 -0.75 17.83
C SER A 146 -10.07 -1.44 17.46
N TRP A 147 -9.21 -1.62 18.47
CA TRP A 147 -7.95 -2.34 18.38
C TRP A 147 -7.59 -2.89 19.75
N ASP A 148 -7.70 -4.21 19.93
CA ASP A 148 -7.37 -4.86 21.18
C ASP A 148 -5.88 -4.82 21.47
N GLN A 149 -5.54 -4.59 22.75
CA GLN A 149 -4.16 -4.58 23.21
C GLN A 149 -3.64 -6.01 23.47
N GLY A 150 -2.32 -6.13 23.53
CA GLY A 150 -1.67 -7.41 23.81
C GLY A 150 -1.85 -8.44 22.70
N LYS A 151 -2.05 -9.70 23.09
CA LYS A 151 -2.13 -10.87 22.19
C LYS A 151 -3.56 -11.36 21.93
N ILE A 152 -4.57 -10.53 22.12
CA ILE A 152 -5.97 -10.91 21.91
C ILE A 152 -6.30 -11.03 20.41
N GLY A 153 -5.75 -10.10 19.59
CA GLY A 153 -5.90 -10.14 18.13
C GLY A 153 -7.23 -9.59 17.60
N GLY A 154 -8.07 -9.01 18.47
CA GLY A 154 -9.31 -8.38 18.08
C GLY A 154 -9.09 -6.99 17.47
N PHE A 155 -9.97 -6.62 16.54
CA PHE A 155 -10.08 -5.28 15.98
C PHE A 155 -11.42 -5.15 15.23
N SER A 156 -11.83 -3.91 14.99
CA SER A 156 -12.93 -3.63 14.08
C SER A 156 -12.64 -2.38 13.26
N TYR A 157 -13.20 -2.34 12.07
CA TYR A 157 -13.22 -1.15 11.22
C TYR A 157 -14.51 -1.10 10.38
N GLU A 158 -14.90 0.09 10.00
CA GLU A 158 -15.82 0.28 8.88
C GLU A 158 -15.04 0.55 7.60
N ARG A 159 -15.59 0.16 6.47
CA ARG A 159 -15.04 0.41 5.15
C ARG A 159 -16.14 0.60 4.11
N SER A 160 -15.82 1.32 3.03
CA SER A 160 -16.71 1.42 1.88
C SER A 160 -16.81 0.08 1.14
N THR A 161 -17.95 -0.12 0.48
CA THR A 161 -18.20 -1.27 -0.41
C THR A 161 -18.12 -0.85 -1.88
N LYS A 162 -18.22 -1.83 -2.75
CA LYS A 162 -18.25 -1.66 -4.20
C LYS A 162 -19.43 -0.79 -4.62
#